data_5aba4b40631214a45e45554bf259a28a
#
_entry.id   5aba4b40631214a45e45554bf259a28a
#
_cell.length_a   1.000
_cell.length_b   1.000
_cell.length_c   1.000
_cell.angle_alpha   90.00
_cell.angle_beta   90.00
_cell.angle_gamma   90.00
#
_symmetry.space_group_name_H-M   'P 1'
#
loop_
_entity.id
_entity.type
_entity.pdbx_description
1 polymer ?
#
loop_
_entity_poly.entity_id
_entity_poly.type
_entity_poly.pdbx_seq_one_letter_code
_entity_poly.pdbx_strand_id
1 'polypeptide(L)'
;EQVALVEAYAKANKLWGDASDPDYVEPQYSEYEELDLGTVVPSIAGPKRPQDRILLSEAKSMFEKTAPAYETEKTVKDPVAVSTDFRGDFDIENGDVAIASITSCTNTSNPSVMIAAGLIARNAHARGLKPKPWVKTSLAPGSQVVADYLKAAGLQDDLDALGYQLVGFGCATCIGNSGPLLPEISEAINANDLTVTAVLSGNRNFEGRISPDVKMNYLASPPLVIAYALAGTMDFDFETQPLGTDADGNDVYLKDIWPTNSEVAAVVGGTVSREMFLKDYASVFDGDHRWKGLDVPEGELFAWNDKSTYVRKQTFFDGMKATPDPVADIHGARVLALLGDSVTTDHISPAGAFKASG
;
A
#
# COMPACT_ATOMS: atom_id res chain seq x y z
N GLU A 1 -9.71 -24.91 19.72
CA GLU A 1 -9.79 -23.71 20.57
C GLU A 1 -10.39 -22.53 19.80
N GLN A 2 -9.79 -22.12 18.65
CA GLN A 2 -10.28 -21.00 17.83
C GLN A 2 -11.71 -21.20 17.31
N VAL A 3 -12.07 -22.40 16.85
CA VAL A 3 -13.44 -22.73 16.41
C VAL A 3 -14.44 -22.52 17.54
N ALA A 4 -14.13 -23.00 18.75
CA ALA A 4 -15.00 -22.84 19.92
C ALA A 4 -15.14 -21.37 20.34
N LEU A 5 -14.08 -20.56 20.17
CA LEU A 5 -14.12 -19.11 20.42
C LEU A 5 -15.02 -18.40 19.40
N VAL A 6 -14.90 -18.73 18.12
CA VAL A 6 -15.74 -18.17 17.06
C VAL A 6 -17.22 -18.52 17.28
N GLU A 7 -17.51 -19.77 17.62
CA GLU A 7 -18.87 -20.22 17.94
C GLU A 7 -19.46 -19.45 19.13
N ALA A 8 -18.71 -19.38 20.25
CA ALA A 8 -19.16 -18.67 21.45
C ALA A 8 -19.38 -17.16 21.16
N TYR A 9 -18.50 -16.53 20.42
CA TYR A 9 -18.63 -15.13 20.03
C TYR A 9 -19.84 -14.89 19.12
N ALA A 10 -20.00 -15.70 18.09
CA ALA A 10 -21.12 -15.58 17.16
C ALA A 10 -22.47 -15.77 17.85
N LYS A 11 -22.59 -16.78 18.77
CA LYS A 11 -23.78 -16.97 19.58
C LYS A 11 -24.09 -15.79 20.50
N ALA A 12 -23.07 -15.27 21.18
CA ALA A 12 -23.24 -14.11 22.08
C ALA A 12 -23.68 -12.83 21.33
N ASN A 13 -23.27 -12.67 20.08
CA ASN A 13 -23.62 -11.52 19.22
C ASN A 13 -24.87 -11.78 18.34
N LYS A 14 -25.55 -12.91 18.48
CA LYS A 14 -26.70 -13.29 17.62
C LYS A 14 -26.38 -13.35 16.13
N LEU A 15 -25.13 -13.69 15.79
CA LEU A 15 -24.65 -13.89 14.42
C LEU A 15 -24.61 -15.39 14.04
N TRP A 16 -24.97 -16.26 14.98
CA TRP A 16 -25.00 -17.72 14.78
C TRP A 16 -26.31 -18.12 14.11
N GLY A 17 -26.21 -18.58 12.85
CA GLY A 17 -27.32 -19.21 12.16
C GLY A 17 -27.26 -20.73 12.39
N ASP A 18 -28.27 -21.31 13.01
CA ASP A 18 -28.38 -22.74 13.19
C ASP A 18 -29.76 -23.21 12.74
N ALA A 19 -29.84 -23.67 11.50
CA ALA A 19 -31.08 -24.16 10.90
C ALA A 19 -31.63 -25.43 11.61
N SER A 20 -30.85 -26.06 12.49
CA SER A 20 -31.32 -27.18 13.34
C SER A 20 -31.97 -26.73 14.64
N ASP A 21 -31.83 -25.47 15.01
CA ASP A 21 -32.50 -24.87 16.15
C ASP A 21 -33.98 -24.58 15.79
N PRO A 22 -34.98 -25.19 16.45
CA PRO A 22 -36.37 -24.95 16.13
C PRO A 22 -36.86 -23.52 16.39
N ASP A 23 -36.11 -22.74 17.17
CA ASP A 23 -36.40 -21.33 17.46
C ASP A 23 -35.59 -20.39 16.56
N TYR A 24 -34.78 -20.92 15.64
CA TYR A 24 -34.04 -20.10 14.69
C TYR A 24 -34.95 -19.46 13.65
N VAL A 25 -34.93 -18.16 13.60
CA VAL A 25 -35.61 -17.37 12.54
C VAL A 25 -34.55 -16.77 11.64
N GLU A 26 -34.55 -17.17 10.39
CA GLU A 26 -33.64 -16.59 9.39
C GLU A 26 -33.91 -15.08 9.23
N PRO A 27 -32.90 -14.22 9.33
CA PRO A 27 -33.07 -12.79 9.08
C PRO A 27 -33.56 -12.51 7.68
N GLN A 28 -34.40 -11.50 7.54
CA GLN A 28 -34.77 -10.98 6.19
C GLN A 28 -33.73 -9.94 5.78
N TYR A 29 -33.02 -10.25 4.71
CA TYR A 29 -32.02 -9.37 4.12
C TYR A 29 -32.61 -8.56 2.98
N SER A 30 -32.15 -7.32 2.79
CA SER A 30 -32.50 -6.49 1.62
C SER A 30 -31.84 -7.01 0.35
N GLU A 31 -30.65 -7.58 0.47
CA GLU A 31 -29.86 -8.17 -0.61
C GLU A 31 -29.15 -9.41 -0.09
N TYR A 32 -28.88 -10.36 -0.97
CA TYR A 32 -28.19 -11.62 -0.66
C TYR A 32 -27.05 -11.83 -1.64
N GLU A 33 -25.86 -12.09 -1.12
CA GLU A 33 -24.66 -12.37 -1.89
C GLU A 33 -24.08 -13.72 -1.45
N GLU A 34 -23.70 -14.55 -2.40
CA GLU A 34 -23.08 -15.85 -2.16
C GLU A 34 -21.66 -15.90 -2.73
N LEU A 35 -20.68 -16.30 -1.93
CA LEU A 35 -19.30 -16.50 -2.35
C LEU A 35 -18.83 -17.92 -2.04
N ASP A 36 -18.52 -18.68 -3.08
CA ASP A 36 -17.77 -19.92 -2.93
C ASP A 36 -16.31 -19.61 -2.62
N LEU A 37 -15.87 -19.90 -1.39
CA LEU A 37 -14.50 -19.68 -0.95
C LEU A 37 -13.46 -20.46 -1.76
N GLY A 38 -13.86 -21.55 -2.43
CA GLY A 38 -13.01 -22.31 -3.34
C GLY A 38 -12.61 -21.52 -4.60
N THR A 39 -13.33 -20.46 -4.93
CA THR A 39 -13.03 -19.56 -6.07
C THR A 39 -12.05 -18.45 -5.71
N VAL A 40 -11.71 -18.30 -4.41
CA VAL A 40 -10.76 -17.28 -3.95
C VAL A 40 -9.34 -17.76 -4.22
N VAL A 41 -8.68 -17.15 -5.20
CA VAL A 41 -7.31 -17.47 -5.62
C VAL A 41 -6.40 -16.24 -5.48
N PRO A 42 -5.06 -16.42 -5.44
CA PRO A 42 -4.12 -15.31 -5.37
C PRO A 42 -4.38 -14.27 -6.44
N SER A 43 -4.45 -13.02 -6.03
CA SER A 43 -4.83 -11.90 -6.90
C SER A 43 -4.09 -10.62 -6.51
N ILE A 44 -3.95 -9.73 -7.48
CA ILE A 44 -3.55 -8.33 -7.31
C ILE A 44 -4.67 -7.43 -7.79
N ALA A 45 -4.56 -6.13 -7.62
CA ALA A 45 -5.53 -5.18 -8.17
C ALA A 45 -4.83 -4.01 -8.85
N GLY A 46 -5.29 -3.62 -10.02
CA GLY A 46 -4.75 -2.52 -10.80
C GLY A 46 -5.08 -2.61 -12.27
N PRO A 47 -4.50 -1.71 -13.08
CA PRO A 47 -3.53 -0.66 -12.73
C PRO A 47 -4.11 0.68 -12.25
N LYS A 48 -5.44 0.86 -12.23
CA LYS A 48 -6.08 2.16 -11.96
C LYS A 48 -6.86 2.23 -10.65
N ARG A 49 -7.53 1.14 -10.28
CA ARG A 49 -8.53 1.16 -9.21
C ARG A 49 -8.40 -0.07 -8.32
N PRO A 50 -8.74 0.02 -7.02
CA PRO A 50 -8.68 -1.11 -6.11
C PRO A 50 -9.57 -2.29 -6.48
N GLN A 51 -10.67 -2.04 -7.19
CA GLN A 51 -11.62 -3.07 -7.63
C GLN A 51 -11.23 -3.76 -8.95
N ASP A 52 -10.20 -3.29 -9.63
CA ASP A 52 -9.72 -3.91 -10.88
C ASP A 52 -8.89 -5.16 -10.51
N ARG A 53 -9.58 -6.25 -10.15
CA ARG A 53 -8.97 -7.51 -9.73
C ARG A 53 -8.32 -8.23 -10.91
N ILE A 54 -7.11 -8.72 -10.71
CA ILE A 54 -6.33 -9.51 -11.65
C ILE A 54 -5.86 -10.78 -10.94
N LEU A 55 -6.07 -11.96 -11.52
CA LEU A 55 -5.49 -13.19 -11.00
C LEU A 55 -3.97 -13.13 -11.11
N LEU A 56 -3.25 -13.61 -10.10
CA LEU A 56 -1.78 -13.58 -10.12
C LEU A 56 -1.21 -14.36 -11.31
N SER A 57 -1.83 -15.47 -11.67
CA SER A 57 -1.49 -16.28 -12.86
C SER A 57 -1.72 -15.57 -14.19
N GLU A 58 -2.53 -14.49 -14.21
CA GLU A 58 -2.83 -13.70 -15.39
C GLU A 58 -2.16 -12.32 -15.36
N ALA A 59 -1.39 -12.01 -14.31
CA ALA A 59 -0.84 -10.68 -14.08
C ALA A 59 0.03 -10.21 -15.25
N LYS A 60 0.93 -11.07 -15.76
CA LYS A 60 1.75 -10.79 -16.94
C LYS A 60 0.91 -10.50 -18.17
N SER A 61 0.02 -11.39 -18.56
CA SER A 61 -0.80 -11.23 -19.77
C SER A 61 -1.73 -10.02 -19.69
N MET A 62 -2.25 -9.70 -18.50
CA MET A 62 -3.06 -8.51 -18.27
C MET A 62 -2.23 -7.23 -18.32
N PHE A 63 -0.97 -7.26 -17.84
CA PHE A 63 -0.05 -6.16 -18.03
C PHE A 63 0.22 -5.92 -19.52
N GLU A 64 0.65 -6.93 -20.26
CA GLU A 64 0.92 -6.84 -21.71
C GLU A 64 -0.28 -6.29 -22.50
N LYS A 65 -1.51 -6.68 -22.12
CA LYS A 65 -2.75 -6.18 -22.72
C LYS A 65 -3.06 -4.73 -22.40
N THR A 66 -2.73 -4.29 -21.19
CA THR A 66 -3.17 -2.96 -20.66
C THR A 66 -2.12 -1.88 -20.87
N ALA A 67 -0.83 -2.22 -20.83
CA ALA A 67 0.28 -1.26 -20.92
C ALA A 67 0.22 -0.35 -22.16
N PRO A 68 -0.17 -0.83 -23.36
CA PRO A 68 -0.27 0.02 -24.53
C PRO A 68 -1.23 1.22 -24.39
N ALA A 69 -2.21 1.14 -23.50
CA ALA A 69 -3.15 2.24 -23.24
C ALA A 69 -2.52 3.41 -22.44
N TYR A 70 -1.35 3.19 -21.84
CA TYR A 70 -0.58 4.18 -21.07
C TYR A 70 0.59 4.77 -21.84
N GLU A 71 0.83 4.27 -23.05
CA GLU A 71 1.88 4.71 -23.93
C GLU A 71 1.39 5.82 -24.86
N THR A 72 2.33 6.67 -25.27
CA THR A 72 2.10 7.74 -26.24
C THR A 72 3.05 7.56 -27.43
N GLU A 73 2.94 8.40 -28.44
CA GLU A 73 3.86 8.42 -29.57
C GLU A 73 5.32 8.75 -29.16
N LYS A 74 5.50 9.28 -27.92
CA LYS A 74 6.81 9.63 -27.37
C LYS A 74 7.44 8.51 -26.57
N THR A 75 6.66 7.47 -26.22
CA THR A 75 7.13 6.37 -25.38
C THR A 75 8.22 5.58 -26.12
N VAL A 76 9.42 5.58 -25.56
CA VAL A 76 10.54 4.81 -26.08
C VAL A 76 10.31 3.33 -25.81
N LYS A 77 10.58 2.48 -26.80
CA LYS A 77 10.33 1.03 -26.69
C LYS A 77 11.56 0.23 -26.28
N ASP A 78 12.74 0.75 -26.62
CA ASP A 78 14.01 0.11 -26.26
C ASP A 78 14.38 0.46 -24.82
N PRO A 79 15.14 -0.41 -24.12
CA PRO A 79 15.67 -0.12 -22.81
C PRO A 79 16.51 1.16 -22.78
N VAL A 80 16.37 1.93 -21.71
CA VAL A 80 17.05 3.21 -21.51
C VAL A 80 18.14 3.04 -20.45
N ALA A 81 19.38 3.31 -20.83
CA ALA A 81 20.53 3.21 -19.93
C ALA A 81 20.47 4.30 -18.83
N VAL A 82 20.68 3.87 -17.59
CA VAL A 82 20.74 4.73 -16.40
C VAL A 82 22.03 4.43 -15.64
N SER A 83 22.73 5.48 -15.23
CA SER A 83 23.92 5.39 -14.37
C SER A 83 23.68 6.14 -13.07
N THR A 84 23.92 5.50 -11.94
CA THR A 84 23.77 6.11 -10.61
C THR A 84 25.00 5.85 -9.74
N ASP A 85 25.34 6.79 -8.87
CA ASP A 85 26.48 6.66 -7.95
C ASP A 85 26.31 5.52 -6.93
N PHE A 86 25.05 5.20 -6.56
CA PHE A 86 24.77 4.25 -5.49
C PHE A 86 24.38 2.84 -5.97
N ARG A 87 23.84 2.73 -7.20
CA ARG A 87 23.26 1.47 -7.70
C ARG A 87 23.94 0.96 -8.96
N GLY A 88 24.94 1.72 -9.46
CA GLY A 88 25.69 1.41 -10.67
C GLY A 88 24.89 1.65 -11.95
N ASP A 89 25.32 0.99 -13.01
CA ASP A 89 24.74 1.08 -14.34
C ASP A 89 23.71 -0.04 -14.55
N PHE A 90 22.56 0.33 -15.13
CA PHE A 90 21.48 -0.59 -15.48
C PHE A 90 20.60 0.02 -16.58
N ASP A 91 19.79 -0.80 -17.19
CA ASP A 91 18.76 -0.35 -18.12
C ASP A 91 17.40 -0.34 -17.42
N ILE A 92 16.52 0.61 -17.78
CA ILE A 92 15.13 0.70 -17.36
C ILE A 92 14.22 0.70 -18.58
N GLU A 93 13.11 -0.03 -18.50
CA GLU A 93 12.19 -0.20 -19.63
C GLU A 93 10.72 -0.11 -19.21
N ASN A 94 9.82 -0.17 -20.19
CA ASN A 94 8.39 -0.19 -19.94
C ASN A 94 8.00 -1.46 -19.16
N GLY A 95 7.18 -1.29 -18.14
CA GLY A 95 6.74 -2.37 -17.26
C GLY A 95 7.58 -2.53 -15.99
N ASP A 96 8.75 -1.91 -15.94
CA ASP A 96 9.59 -1.98 -14.75
C ASP A 96 8.91 -1.44 -13.50
N VAL A 97 9.13 -2.11 -12.39
CA VAL A 97 8.64 -1.73 -11.07
C VAL A 97 9.57 -0.67 -10.48
N ALA A 98 9.22 0.60 -10.65
CA ALA A 98 10.01 1.70 -10.09
C ALA A 98 9.82 1.86 -8.57
N ILE A 99 8.67 1.45 -8.03
CA ILE A 99 8.35 1.53 -6.60
C ILE A 99 7.75 0.20 -6.14
N ALA A 100 8.32 -0.40 -5.10
CA ALA A 100 7.77 -1.56 -4.40
C ALA A 100 7.69 -1.25 -2.90
N SER A 101 6.50 -1.00 -2.37
CA SER A 101 6.35 -0.47 -1.01
C SER A 101 5.40 -1.29 -0.15
N ILE A 102 5.88 -1.71 1.02
CA ILE A 102 5.02 -2.19 2.10
C ILE A 102 4.58 -0.96 2.88
N THR A 103 3.31 -0.58 2.73
CA THR A 103 2.75 0.63 3.36
C THR A 103 1.60 0.26 4.28
N SER A 104 1.32 1.14 5.25
CA SER A 104 0.20 0.97 6.17
C SER A 104 -1.10 0.84 5.39
N CYS A 105 -1.89 -0.10 5.75
CA CYS A 105 -3.31 -0.28 5.48
C CYS A 105 -3.76 -1.53 6.24
N THR A 106 -4.91 -2.10 5.92
CA THR A 106 -5.44 -3.31 6.58
C THR A 106 -4.45 -4.47 6.60
N ASN A 107 -3.63 -4.62 5.55
CA ASN A 107 -2.66 -5.71 5.43
C ASN A 107 -1.59 -5.69 6.54
N THR A 108 -1.05 -4.53 6.89
CA THR A 108 0.01 -4.43 7.91
C THR A 108 -0.48 -4.59 9.34
N SER A 109 -1.79 -4.63 9.56
CA SER A 109 -2.38 -4.96 10.86
C SER A 109 -2.49 -6.47 11.10
N ASN A 110 -2.23 -7.31 10.08
CA ASN A 110 -2.24 -8.76 10.20
C ASN A 110 -0.82 -9.30 10.41
N PRO A 111 -0.46 -9.78 11.61
CA PRO A 111 0.88 -10.30 11.88
C PRO A 111 1.30 -11.43 10.94
N SER A 112 0.38 -12.32 10.56
CA SER A 112 0.70 -13.45 9.69
C SER A 112 1.19 -12.98 8.31
N VAL A 113 0.59 -11.94 7.75
CA VAL A 113 0.98 -11.39 6.44
C VAL A 113 2.33 -10.68 6.53
N MET A 114 2.58 -9.93 7.59
CA MET A 114 3.84 -9.23 7.78
C MET A 114 4.99 -10.18 8.11
N ILE A 115 4.75 -11.20 8.93
CA ILE A 115 5.73 -12.26 9.18
C ILE A 115 6.03 -13.05 7.91
N ALA A 116 5.02 -13.35 7.09
CA ALA A 116 5.24 -13.99 5.79
C ALA A 116 6.13 -13.14 4.88
N ALA A 117 5.94 -11.82 4.83
CA ALA A 117 6.82 -10.91 4.10
C ALA A 117 8.26 -10.96 4.62
N GLY A 118 8.46 -10.90 5.95
CA GLY A 118 9.78 -11.03 6.57
C GLY A 118 10.45 -12.38 6.28
N LEU A 119 9.68 -13.47 6.28
CA LEU A 119 10.18 -14.80 5.94
C LEU A 119 10.60 -14.92 4.46
N ILE A 120 9.85 -14.32 3.55
CA ILE A 120 10.26 -14.22 2.13
C ILE A 120 11.56 -13.43 2.01
N ALA A 121 11.66 -12.30 2.70
CA ALA A 121 12.90 -11.50 2.71
C ALA A 121 14.09 -12.31 3.21
N ARG A 122 13.95 -13.04 4.32
CA ARG A 122 14.98 -13.94 4.86
C ARG A 122 15.37 -15.03 3.86
N ASN A 123 14.38 -15.70 3.27
CA ASN A 123 14.62 -16.79 2.34
C ASN A 123 15.28 -16.32 1.04
N ALA A 124 14.93 -15.13 0.55
CA ALA A 124 15.54 -14.49 -0.61
C ALA A 124 16.97 -14.03 -0.30
N HIS A 125 17.18 -13.34 0.84
CA HIS A 125 18.50 -12.88 1.27
C HIS A 125 19.47 -14.03 1.48
N ALA A 126 19.04 -15.11 2.12
CA ALA A 126 19.85 -16.32 2.31
C ALA A 126 20.30 -16.97 0.99
N ARG A 127 19.58 -16.73 -0.11
CA ARG A 127 19.92 -17.18 -1.47
C ARG A 127 20.69 -16.13 -2.28
N GLY A 128 21.00 -14.98 -1.69
CA GLY A 128 21.72 -13.89 -2.35
C GLY A 128 20.90 -13.06 -3.31
N LEU A 129 19.56 -13.24 -3.32
CA LEU A 129 18.67 -12.43 -4.15
C LEU A 129 18.60 -10.99 -3.63
N LYS A 130 18.46 -10.05 -4.54
CA LYS A 130 18.28 -8.61 -4.25
C LYS A 130 17.22 -8.02 -5.16
N PRO A 131 16.48 -6.99 -4.71
CA PRO A 131 15.66 -6.18 -5.61
C PRO A 131 16.49 -5.63 -6.77
N LYS A 132 15.84 -5.42 -7.90
CA LYS A 132 16.50 -4.83 -9.06
C LYS A 132 16.94 -3.39 -8.76
N PRO A 133 18.03 -2.89 -9.37
CA PRO A 133 18.64 -1.61 -9.00
C PRO A 133 17.74 -0.38 -9.24
N TRP A 134 16.77 -0.46 -10.14
CA TRP A 134 15.81 0.62 -10.38
C TRP A 134 14.65 0.66 -9.38
N VAL A 135 14.43 -0.40 -8.58
CA VAL A 135 13.30 -0.49 -7.66
C VAL A 135 13.56 0.32 -6.39
N LYS A 136 12.70 1.26 -6.09
CA LYS A 136 12.64 1.93 -4.79
C LYS A 136 11.79 1.12 -3.82
N THR A 137 12.42 0.55 -2.81
CA THR A 137 11.77 -0.22 -1.75
C THR A 137 11.56 0.62 -0.50
N SER A 138 10.52 0.33 0.30
CA SER A 138 10.30 0.97 1.61
C SER A 138 9.33 0.16 2.46
N LEU A 139 9.48 0.29 3.79
CA LEU A 139 8.57 -0.27 4.79
C LEU A 139 8.01 0.85 5.67
N ALA A 140 6.68 1.02 5.65
CA ALA A 140 5.96 1.97 6.50
C ALA A 140 4.71 1.32 7.10
N PRO A 141 4.84 0.50 8.14
CA PRO A 141 3.71 -0.22 8.73
C PRO A 141 2.78 0.72 9.52
N GLY A 142 1.60 0.25 9.86
CA GLY A 142 0.57 1.03 10.56
C GLY A 142 0.82 1.25 12.05
N SER A 143 1.74 0.50 12.66
CA SER A 143 1.96 0.51 14.11
C SER A 143 3.42 0.18 14.45
N GLN A 144 3.90 0.74 15.55
CA GLN A 144 5.21 0.41 16.13
C GLN A 144 5.32 -1.07 16.53
N VAL A 145 4.22 -1.68 16.97
CA VAL A 145 4.16 -3.11 17.28
C VAL A 145 4.62 -3.98 16.11
N VAL A 146 4.34 -3.57 14.86
CA VAL A 146 4.82 -4.31 13.68
C VAL A 146 6.34 -4.33 13.60
N ALA A 147 6.98 -3.19 13.83
CA ALA A 147 8.44 -3.10 13.86
C ALA A 147 9.02 -3.92 15.02
N ASP A 148 8.39 -3.88 16.20
CA ASP A 148 8.81 -4.62 17.39
C ASP A 148 8.76 -6.14 17.13
N TYR A 149 7.67 -6.69 16.60
CA TYR A 149 7.63 -8.14 16.36
C TYR A 149 8.49 -8.60 15.18
N LEU A 150 8.66 -7.80 14.12
CA LEU A 150 9.60 -8.11 13.04
C LEU A 150 11.05 -8.18 13.56
N LYS A 151 11.42 -7.25 14.43
CA LYS A 151 12.72 -7.24 15.11
C LYS A 151 12.88 -8.43 16.06
N ALA A 152 11.87 -8.71 16.89
CA ALA A 152 11.90 -9.84 17.82
C ALA A 152 11.94 -11.20 17.10
N ALA A 153 11.34 -11.30 15.92
CA ALA A 153 11.40 -12.48 15.05
C ALA A 153 12.74 -12.60 14.29
N GLY A 154 13.64 -11.61 14.39
CA GLY A 154 14.91 -11.56 13.64
C GLY A 154 14.72 -11.41 12.13
N LEU A 155 13.63 -10.75 11.69
CA LEU A 155 13.29 -10.60 10.28
C LEU A 155 13.56 -9.18 9.74
N GLN A 156 13.78 -8.20 10.62
CA GLN A 156 14.01 -6.81 10.21
C GLN A 156 15.32 -6.67 9.44
N ASP A 157 16.40 -7.34 9.86
CA ASP A 157 17.70 -7.26 9.19
C ASP A 157 17.65 -7.81 7.76
N ASP A 158 16.87 -8.85 7.52
CA ASP A 158 16.66 -9.40 6.19
C ASP A 158 15.81 -8.48 5.30
N LEU A 159 14.79 -7.84 5.87
CA LEU A 159 14.03 -6.79 5.18
C LEU A 159 14.92 -5.61 4.82
N ASP A 160 15.77 -5.16 5.74
CA ASP A 160 16.73 -4.07 5.51
C ASP A 160 17.76 -4.42 4.42
N ALA A 161 18.22 -5.67 4.37
CA ALA A 161 19.12 -6.18 3.32
C ALA A 161 18.49 -6.13 1.92
N LEU A 162 17.17 -6.27 1.83
CA LEU A 162 16.40 -6.09 0.60
C LEU A 162 15.93 -4.63 0.39
N GLY A 163 16.41 -3.67 1.19
CA GLY A 163 16.05 -2.27 1.05
C GLY A 163 14.69 -1.87 1.63
N TYR A 164 14.03 -2.76 2.37
CA TYR A 164 12.78 -2.48 3.08
C TYR A 164 13.03 -1.91 4.48
N GLN A 165 13.85 -0.85 4.55
CA GLN A 165 14.07 -0.13 5.80
C GLN A 165 12.77 0.50 6.30
N LEU A 166 12.62 0.55 7.62
CA LEU A 166 11.55 1.27 8.27
C LEU A 166 11.73 2.78 8.07
N VAL A 167 10.90 3.39 7.21
CA VAL A 167 10.98 4.82 6.88
C VAL A 167 9.97 5.67 7.64
N GLY A 168 9.01 5.05 8.30
CA GLY A 168 7.97 5.73 9.08
C GLY A 168 6.80 4.81 9.37
N PHE A 169 5.72 5.38 9.91
CA PHE A 169 4.47 4.67 10.20
C PHE A 169 3.31 5.36 9.50
N GLY A 170 2.40 4.59 8.94
CA GLY A 170 1.19 5.12 8.32
C GLY A 170 1.15 4.99 6.80
N CYS A 171 0.26 5.74 6.16
CA CYS A 171 -0.06 5.64 4.73
C CYS A 171 0.97 6.36 3.84
N ALA A 172 2.27 6.10 4.01
CA ALA A 172 3.32 6.84 3.31
C ALA A 172 3.17 6.79 1.78
N THR A 173 3.43 5.65 1.17
CA THR A 173 3.40 5.51 -0.30
C THR A 173 1.98 5.58 -0.87
N CYS A 174 0.99 5.07 -0.14
CA CYS A 174 -0.42 5.06 -0.59
C CYS A 174 -0.98 6.47 -0.88
N ILE A 175 -0.38 7.52 -0.35
CA ILE A 175 -0.75 8.92 -0.59
C ILE A 175 0.40 9.76 -1.17
N GLY A 176 1.40 9.12 -1.78
CA GLY A 176 2.50 9.82 -2.44
C GLY A 176 3.56 10.43 -1.52
N ASN A 177 3.64 10.00 -0.25
CA ASN A 177 4.59 10.53 0.74
C ASN A 177 5.89 9.71 0.89
N SER A 178 6.18 8.82 -0.05
CA SER A 178 7.44 8.06 -0.05
C SER A 178 8.65 8.82 -0.61
N GLY A 179 8.44 10.08 -0.98
CA GLY A 179 9.47 10.92 -1.59
C GLY A 179 9.74 10.57 -3.08
N PRO A 180 10.58 11.36 -3.76
CA PRO A 180 10.86 11.19 -5.19
C PRO A 180 11.65 9.91 -5.46
N LEU A 181 11.66 9.47 -6.71
CA LEU A 181 12.65 8.52 -7.22
C LEU A 181 14.05 9.16 -7.23
N LEU A 182 15.08 8.35 -7.44
CA LEU A 182 16.42 8.91 -7.72
C LEU A 182 16.32 9.81 -8.95
N PRO A 183 17.01 10.98 -8.94
CA PRO A 183 16.92 11.94 -10.04
C PRO A 183 17.19 11.33 -11.41
N GLU A 184 18.18 10.45 -11.51
CA GLU A 184 18.58 9.77 -12.74
C GLU A 184 17.50 8.85 -13.28
N ILE A 185 16.80 8.14 -12.38
CA ILE A 185 15.66 7.27 -12.73
C ILE A 185 14.45 8.12 -13.16
N SER A 186 14.14 9.17 -12.38
CA SER A 186 13.05 10.08 -12.71
C SER A 186 13.27 10.78 -14.06
N GLU A 187 14.51 11.21 -14.35
CA GLU A 187 14.89 11.82 -15.63
C GLU A 187 14.73 10.81 -16.78
N ALA A 188 15.23 9.58 -16.63
CA ALA A 188 15.11 8.54 -17.65
C ALA A 188 13.63 8.24 -17.96
N ILE A 189 12.80 8.12 -16.95
CA ILE A 189 11.35 7.88 -17.11
C ILE A 189 10.68 9.04 -17.87
N ASN A 190 10.90 10.28 -17.40
CA ASN A 190 10.20 11.45 -17.94
C ASN A 190 10.71 11.87 -19.33
N ALA A 191 12.03 11.79 -19.57
CA ALA A 191 12.61 12.15 -20.88
C ALA A 191 12.20 11.18 -22.00
N ASN A 192 11.95 9.92 -21.67
CA ASN A 192 11.63 8.87 -22.62
C ASN A 192 10.16 8.41 -22.56
N ASP A 193 9.34 9.11 -21.76
CA ASP A 193 7.92 8.81 -21.54
C ASP A 193 7.64 7.34 -21.18
N LEU A 194 8.54 6.72 -20.39
CA LEU A 194 8.42 5.32 -20.03
C LEU A 194 7.15 5.03 -19.22
N THR A 195 6.57 3.86 -19.45
CA THR A 195 5.42 3.35 -18.70
C THR A 195 5.91 2.41 -17.60
N VAL A 196 6.42 3.00 -16.52
CA VAL A 196 6.83 2.25 -15.33
C VAL A 196 5.70 2.05 -14.34
N THR A 197 5.89 1.15 -13.39
CA THR A 197 4.85 0.66 -12.50
C THR A 197 5.21 0.85 -11.01
N ALA A 198 4.19 0.84 -10.16
CA ALA A 198 4.35 0.71 -8.71
C ALA A 198 3.56 -0.48 -8.19
N VAL A 199 4.13 -1.22 -7.26
CA VAL A 199 3.46 -2.30 -6.53
C VAL A 199 3.50 -1.98 -5.04
N LEU A 200 2.33 -1.89 -4.40
CA LEU A 200 2.24 -1.48 -3.01
C LEU A 200 1.18 -2.26 -2.24
N SER A 201 1.40 -2.45 -0.94
CA SER A 201 0.42 -3.10 -0.07
C SER A 201 -0.65 -2.14 0.47
N GLY A 202 -0.95 -1.09 -0.28
CA GLY A 202 -1.96 -0.09 0.05
C GLY A 202 -3.39 -0.52 -0.25
N ASN A 203 -4.33 0.43 -0.12
CA ASN A 203 -5.73 0.24 -0.48
C ASN A 203 -6.22 1.21 -1.57
N ARG A 204 -5.33 2.03 -2.10
CA ARG A 204 -5.57 3.00 -3.19
C ARG A 204 -4.42 2.97 -4.17
N ASN A 205 -4.74 2.98 -5.45
CA ASN A 205 -3.77 2.95 -6.54
C ASN A 205 -4.14 3.90 -7.69
N PHE A 206 -4.78 5.01 -7.38
CA PHE A 206 -5.17 5.99 -8.39
C PHE A 206 -3.95 6.60 -9.07
N GLU A 207 -4.04 6.81 -10.36
CA GLU A 207 -3.02 7.45 -11.19
C GLU A 207 -2.63 8.83 -10.63
N GLY A 208 -1.33 9.13 -10.63
CA GLY A 208 -0.78 10.39 -10.10
C GLY A 208 -0.76 10.48 -8.57
N ARG A 209 -1.42 9.57 -7.85
CA ARG A 209 -1.47 9.59 -6.38
C ARG A 209 -0.20 9.05 -5.72
N ILE A 210 0.36 7.97 -6.27
CA ILE A 210 1.51 7.27 -5.67
C ILE A 210 2.81 8.01 -5.97
N SER A 211 3.01 8.34 -7.24
CA SER A 211 4.15 9.11 -7.73
C SER A 211 3.78 9.76 -9.06
N PRO A 212 4.26 10.99 -9.32
CA PRO A 212 4.05 11.63 -10.63
C PRO A 212 4.81 10.94 -11.76
N ASP A 213 5.83 10.14 -11.44
CA ASP A 213 6.67 9.44 -12.43
C ASP A 213 6.11 8.07 -12.83
N VAL A 214 5.04 7.59 -12.15
CA VAL A 214 4.53 6.24 -12.32
C VAL A 214 3.12 6.25 -12.89
N LYS A 215 2.92 5.59 -14.03
CA LYS A 215 1.65 5.57 -14.73
C LYS A 215 0.71 4.44 -14.28
N MET A 216 1.24 3.27 -13.95
CA MET A 216 0.45 2.09 -13.61
C MET A 216 0.72 1.65 -12.17
N ASN A 217 -0.33 1.50 -11.38
CA ASN A 217 -0.21 1.24 -9.95
C ASN A 217 -0.97 -0.02 -9.54
N TYR A 218 -0.29 -0.96 -8.88
CA TYR A 218 -0.85 -2.25 -8.49
C TYR A 218 -0.86 -2.42 -6.97
N LEU A 219 -1.96 -2.95 -6.46
CA LEU A 219 -2.11 -3.35 -5.07
C LEU A 219 -1.81 -4.83 -4.93
N ALA A 220 -0.95 -5.18 -4.01
CA ALA A 220 -0.55 -6.54 -3.72
C ALA A 220 -0.37 -6.76 -2.21
N SER A 221 -0.35 -8.00 -1.76
CA SER A 221 0.01 -8.33 -0.37
C SER A 221 1.48 -7.98 -0.09
N PRO A 222 1.87 -7.68 1.17
CA PRO A 222 3.26 -7.44 1.54
C PRO A 222 4.25 -8.49 1.02
N PRO A 223 3.97 -9.82 1.08
CA PRO A 223 4.80 -10.84 0.47
C PRO A 223 5.00 -10.66 -1.05
N LEU A 224 3.92 -10.37 -1.79
CA LEU A 224 3.99 -10.16 -3.23
C LEU A 224 4.69 -8.85 -3.61
N VAL A 225 4.62 -7.82 -2.78
CA VAL A 225 5.41 -6.58 -2.97
C VAL A 225 6.91 -6.90 -3.02
N ILE A 226 7.40 -7.76 -2.11
CA ILE A 226 8.80 -8.21 -2.12
C ILE A 226 9.09 -9.03 -3.39
N ALA A 227 8.19 -9.94 -3.76
CA ALA A 227 8.35 -10.75 -4.96
C ALA A 227 8.49 -9.89 -6.23
N TYR A 228 7.65 -8.87 -6.39
CA TYR A 228 7.73 -7.94 -7.52
C TYR A 228 8.99 -7.05 -7.49
N ALA A 229 9.49 -6.70 -6.29
CA ALA A 229 10.77 -6.00 -6.20
C ALA A 229 11.96 -6.86 -6.66
N LEU A 230 11.92 -8.16 -6.37
CA LEU A 230 12.91 -9.13 -6.84
C LEU A 230 12.80 -9.37 -8.35
N ALA A 231 11.58 -9.51 -8.87
CA ALA A 231 11.32 -9.62 -10.31
C ALA A 231 11.74 -8.35 -11.07
N GLY A 232 11.43 -7.18 -10.51
CA GLY A 232 11.75 -5.87 -11.07
C GLY A 232 10.79 -5.37 -12.14
N THR A 233 9.88 -6.18 -12.62
CA THR A 233 8.93 -5.83 -13.68
C THR A 233 7.57 -6.46 -13.47
N MET A 234 6.52 -5.85 -14.03
CA MET A 234 5.19 -6.46 -14.11
C MET A 234 5.06 -7.48 -15.25
N ASP A 235 5.97 -7.42 -16.24
CA ASP A 235 6.08 -8.42 -17.30
C ASP A 235 6.79 -9.68 -16.79
N PHE A 236 6.21 -10.30 -15.77
CA PHE A 236 6.81 -11.43 -15.05
C PHE A 236 5.77 -12.50 -14.69
N ASP A 237 6.10 -13.75 -15.00
CA ASP A 237 5.31 -14.92 -14.63
C ASP A 237 5.98 -15.68 -13.49
N PHE A 238 5.40 -15.60 -12.30
CA PHE A 238 5.92 -16.23 -11.08
C PHE A 238 5.89 -17.76 -11.11
N GLU A 239 5.15 -18.37 -12.01
CA GLU A 239 5.08 -19.85 -12.12
C GLU A 239 6.24 -20.41 -12.94
N THR A 240 6.68 -19.66 -13.96
CA THR A 240 7.63 -20.19 -14.96
C THR A 240 8.97 -19.46 -14.99
N GLN A 241 9.07 -18.24 -14.47
CA GLN A 241 10.29 -17.45 -14.53
C GLN A 241 11.02 -17.43 -13.17
N PRO A 242 12.35 -17.60 -13.13
CA PRO A 242 13.12 -17.48 -11.90
C PRO A 242 13.29 -16.00 -11.51
N LEU A 243 13.24 -15.71 -10.21
CA LEU A 243 13.52 -14.40 -9.62
C LEU A 243 15.01 -14.01 -9.73
N GLY A 244 15.88 -14.97 -9.88
CA GLY A 244 17.32 -14.86 -10.03
C GLY A 244 18.00 -16.19 -9.80
N THR A 245 19.31 -16.15 -9.58
CA THR A 245 20.13 -17.33 -9.30
C THR A 245 20.77 -17.24 -7.92
N ASP A 246 20.92 -18.37 -7.25
CA ASP A 246 21.64 -18.45 -5.98
C ASP A 246 23.18 -18.40 -6.18
N ALA A 247 23.92 -18.48 -5.07
CA ALA A 247 25.38 -18.46 -5.11
C ALA A 247 26.01 -19.66 -5.84
N ASP A 248 25.27 -20.77 -5.97
CA ASP A 248 25.68 -21.97 -6.67
C ASP A 248 25.27 -21.96 -8.16
N GLY A 249 24.60 -20.90 -8.61
CA GLY A 249 24.14 -20.73 -9.98
C GLY A 249 22.81 -21.41 -10.30
N ASN A 250 22.06 -21.87 -9.30
CA ASN A 250 20.74 -22.47 -9.51
C ASN A 250 19.65 -21.40 -9.61
N ASP A 251 18.69 -21.63 -10.49
CA ASP A 251 17.51 -20.78 -10.60
C ASP A 251 16.66 -20.84 -9.33
N VAL A 252 16.26 -19.67 -8.84
CA VAL A 252 15.40 -19.51 -7.66
C VAL A 252 14.05 -18.96 -8.07
N TYR A 253 13.01 -19.74 -7.83
CA TYR A 253 11.62 -19.38 -8.13
C TYR A 253 10.89 -18.88 -6.90
N LEU A 254 9.74 -18.23 -7.09
CA LEU A 254 8.92 -17.73 -5.98
C LEU A 254 8.56 -18.83 -4.96
N LYS A 255 8.25 -20.03 -5.44
CA LYS A 255 7.92 -21.20 -4.59
C LYS A 255 9.07 -21.60 -3.65
N ASP A 256 10.33 -21.34 -4.03
CA ASP A 256 11.51 -21.72 -3.25
C ASP A 256 11.78 -20.79 -2.06
N ILE A 257 11.19 -19.61 -2.08
CA ILE A 257 11.31 -18.61 -1.02
C ILE A 257 10.00 -18.36 -0.26
N TRP A 258 8.87 -18.88 -0.76
CA TRP A 258 7.56 -18.71 -0.13
C TRP A 258 7.44 -19.56 1.14
N PRO A 259 7.13 -18.95 2.31
CA PRO A 259 7.02 -19.72 3.55
C PRO A 259 5.74 -20.54 3.59
N THR A 260 5.78 -21.65 4.29
CA THR A 260 4.58 -22.43 4.60
C THR A 260 3.72 -21.74 5.67
N ASN A 261 2.43 -22.03 5.68
CA ASN A 261 1.54 -21.54 6.72
C ASN A 261 1.97 -21.96 8.13
N SER A 262 2.59 -23.15 8.26
CA SER A 262 3.10 -23.66 9.54
C SER A 262 4.28 -22.84 10.04
N GLU A 263 5.21 -22.45 9.17
CA GLU A 263 6.34 -21.58 9.52
C GLU A 263 5.84 -20.21 9.98
N VAL A 264 4.92 -19.61 9.22
CA VAL A 264 4.32 -18.32 9.59
C VAL A 264 3.64 -18.42 10.96
N ALA A 265 2.80 -19.44 11.18
CA ALA A 265 2.09 -19.63 12.44
C ALA A 265 3.04 -19.84 13.63
N ALA A 266 4.13 -20.58 13.43
CA ALA A 266 5.14 -20.82 14.46
C ALA A 266 5.84 -19.52 14.87
N VAL A 267 6.22 -18.66 13.91
CA VAL A 267 6.86 -17.38 14.21
C VAL A 267 5.87 -16.42 14.87
N VAL A 268 4.64 -16.31 14.38
CA VAL A 268 3.59 -15.47 15.00
C VAL A 268 3.35 -15.90 16.45
N GLY A 269 3.15 -17.21 16.69
CA GLY A 269 2.88 -17.74 18.03
C GLY A 269 4.05 -17.59 19.00
N GLY A 270 5.29 -17.58 18.49
CA GLY A 270 6.48 -17.43 19.33
C GLY A 270 6.92 -15.99 19.56
N THR A 271 6.36 -15.02 18.82
CA THR A 271 6.89 -13.65 18.81
C THR A 271 5.86 -12.60 19.20
N VAL A 272 4.63 -12.67 18.66
CA VAL A 272 3.62 -11.64 18.89
C VAL A 272 2.98 -11.85 20.27
N SER A 273 3.14 -10.87 21.16
CA SER A 273 2.61 -10.95 22.51
C SER A 273 1.77 -9.74 22.89
N ARG A 274 0.90 -9.93 23.88
CA ARG A 274 0.09 -8.84 24.43
C ARG A 274 0.95 -7.73 25.04
N GLU A 275 2.09 -8.09 25.61
CA GLU A 275 3.02 -7.18 26.28
C GLU A 275 3.61 -6.14 25.30
N MET A 276 3.85 -6.52 24.04
CA MET A 276 4.28 -5.58 23.01
C MET A 276 3.25 -4.47 22.80
N PHE A 277 1.98 -4.83 22.67
CA PHE A 277 0.89 -3.85 22.53
C PHE A 277 0.77 -2.95 23.76
N LEU A 278 0.81 -3.51 24.96
CA LEU A 278 0.73 -2.73 26.20
C LEU A 278 1.90 -1.74 26.33
N LYS A 279 3.12 -2.17 25.96
CA LYS A 279 4.32 -1.32 25.98
C LYS A 279 4.18 -0.15 25.01
N ASP A 280 3.85 -0.43 23.76
CA ASP A 280 3.87 0.58 22.71
C ASP A 280 2.71 1.58 22.85
N TYR A 281 1.56 1.12 23.32
CA TYR A 281 0.40 2.00 23.55
C TYR A 281 0.43 2.74 24.90
N ALA A 282 1.33 2.37 25.83
CA ALA A 282 1.41 3.04 27.13
C ALA A 282 1.75 4.53 27.01
N SER A 283 2.54 4.91 26.01
CA SER A 283 3.02 6.28 25.82
C SER A 283 2.45 6.98 24.57
N VAL A 284 1.38 6.44 23.98
CA VAL A 284 0.83 6.94 22.71
C VAL A 284 0.40 8.41 22.77
N PHE A 285 0.02 8.91 23.94
CA PHE A 285 -0.38 10.30 24.15
C PHE A 285 0.77 11.22 24.60
N ASP A 286 1.96 10.66 24.92
CA ASP A 286 3.06 11.46 25.46
C ASP A 286 3.79 12.28 24.39
N GLY A 287 3.86 11.76 23.18
CA GLY A 287 4.66 12.33 22.11
C GLY A 287 6.18 12.35 22.41
N ASP A 288 6.98 12.59 21.39
CA ASP A 288 8.42 12.78 21.54
C ASP A 288 8.77 14.25 21.91
N HIS A 289 10.08 14.51 22.07
CA HIS A 289 10.56 15.86 22.41
C HIS A 289 10.23 16.91 21.33
N ARG A 290 10.09 16.51 20.06
CA ARG A 290 9.73 17.42 18.95
C ARG A 290 8.27 17.80 19.04
N TRP A 291 7.40 16.81 19.31
CA TRP A 291 5.97 17.05 19.53
C TRP A 291 5.72 17.98 20.73
N LYS A 292 6.40 17.69 21.86
CA LYS A 292 6.31 18.52 23.09
C LYS A 292 6.93 19.91 22.94
N GLY A 293 7.85 20.09 22.00
CA GLY A 293 8.51 21.36 21.69
C GLY A 293 7.78 22.24 20.68
N LEU A 294 6.62 21.80 20.17
CA LEU A 294 5.80 22.64 19.28
C LEU A 294 5.27 23.85 20.05
N ASP A 295 5.45 25.06 19.48
CA ASP A 295 4.83 26.27 19.97
C ASP A 295 3.34 26.24 19.61
N VAL A 296 2.51 25.93 20.59
CA VAL A 296 1.06 25.83 20.41
C VAL A 296 0.40 27.04 21.07
N PRO A 297 -0.37 27.82 20.32
CA PRO A 297 -1.13 28.94 20.90
C PRO A 297 -2.08 28.44 22.00
N GLU A 298 -2.05 29.10 23.16
CA GLU A 298 -2.99 28.83 24.25
C GLU A 298 -4.28 29.64 24.04
N GLY A 299 -5.43 28.99 24.21
CA GLY A 299 -6.74 29.65 24.09
C GLY A 299 -7.86 28.66 23.76
N GLU A 300 -9.11 29.10 23.96
CA GLU A 300 -10.30 28.31 23.60
C GLU A 300 -10.58 28.29 22.09
N LEU A 301 -10.03 29.26 21.35
CA LEU A 301 -10.24 29.40 19.89
C LEU A 301 -8.92 29.37 19.18
N PHE A 302 -8.91 28.77 17.98
CA PHE A 302 -7.75 28.80 17.11
C PHE A 302 -7.39 30.20 16.65
N ALA A 303 -6.13 30.60 16.80
CA ALA A 303 -5.60 31.87 16.33
C ALA A 303 -5.32 31.83 14.83
N TRP A 304 -6.28 32.26 14.03
CA TRP A 304 -6.15 32.29 12.58
C TRP A 304 -5.12 33.33 12.12
N ASN A 305 -4.28 32.90 11.16
CA ASN A 305 -3.33 33.79 10.50
C ASN A 305 -3.85 34.16 9.10
N ASP A 306 -4.32 35.36 8.92
CA ASP A 306 -4.89 35.85 7.64
C ASP A 306 -3.86 35.88 6.50
N LYS A 307 -2.55 35.87 6.82
CA LYS A 307 -1.47 35.81 5.83
C LYS A 307 -1.12 34.38 5.40
N SER A 308 -1.63 33.36 6.10
CA SER A 308 -1.41 31.99 5.73
C SER A 308 -2.07 31.67 4.38
N THR A 309 -1.35 31.00 3.50
CA THR A 309 -1.88 30.49 2.23
C THR A 309 -2.33 29.03 2.34
N TYR A 310 -2.02 28.35 3.45
CA TYR A 310 -2.30 26.92 3.64
C TYR A 310 -3.42 26.68 4.65
N VAL A 311 -3.35 27.28 5.84
CA VAL A 311 -4.39 27.16 6.88
C VAL A 311 -5.08 28.50 7.08
N ARG A 312 -6.28 28.64 6.53
CA ARG A 312 -7.06 29.89 6.58
C ARG A 312 -8.44 29.66 7.16
N LYS A 313 -8.99 30.68 7.81
CA LYS A 313 -10.39 30.67 8.24
C LYS A 313 -11.31 30.51 7.03
N GLN A 314 -12.21 29.56 7.11
CA GLN A 314 -13.15 29.25 6.02
C GLN A 314 -14.30 30.25 6.02
N THR A 315 -14.61 30.80 4.85
CA THR A 315 -15.68 31.82 4.69
C THR A 315 -17.09 31.23 4.79
N PHE A 316 -17.25 29.91 4.58
CA PHE A 316 -18.56 29.28 4.70
C PHE A 316 -19.07 29.15 6.15
N PHE A 317 -18.24 29.47 7.14
CA PHE A 317 -18.68 29.62 8.54
C PHE A 317 -19.11 31.06 8.91
N ASP A 318 -18.94 32.03 8.00
CA ASP A 318 -19.32 33.41 8.28
C ASP A 318 -20.85 33.52 8.38
N GLY A 319 -21.31 34.11 9.48
CA GLY A 319 -22.73 34.25 9.77
C GLY A 319 -23.44 32.97 10.27
N MET A 320 -22.70 31.92 10.57
CA MET A 320 -23.27 30.69 11.14
C MET A 320 -23.91 30.97 12.49
N LYS A 321 -25.14 30.47 12.69
CA LYS A 321 -25.90 30.62 13.95
C LYS A 321 -25.68 29.38 14.85
N ALA A 322 -25.81 29.55 16.15
CA ALA A 322 -25.79 28.44 17.11
C ALA A 322 -26.93 27.44 16.87
N THR A 323 -28.07 27.93 16.41
CA THR A 323 -29.20 27.09 15.97
C THR A 323 -29.30 27.18 14.46
N PRO A 324 -29.18 26.09 13.71
CA PRO A 324 -29.29 26.09 12.25
C PRO A 324 -30.70 26.52 11.83
N ASP A 325 -30.78 27.25 10.73
CA ASP A 325 -32.07 27.56 10.11
C ASP A 325 -32.68 26.24 9.50
N PRO A 326 -33.99 26.16 9.37
CA PRO A 326 -34.62 25.04 8.66
C PRO A 326 -34.07 24.89 7.25
N VAL A 327 -34.01 23.65 6.75
CA VAL A 327 -33.64 23.38 5.35
C VAL A 327 -34.65 24.06 4.42
N ALA A 328 -34.14 24.80 3.45
CA ALA A 328 -34.93 25.47 2.43
C ALA A 328 -34.40 25.21 1.05
N ASP A 329 -35.28 25.33 0.04
CA ASP A 329 -34.88 25.21 -1.35
C ASP A 329 -33.90 26.31 -1.76
N ILE A 330 -32.94 25.96 -2.61
CA ILE A 330 -31.96 26.89 -3.16
C ILE A 330 -32.47 27.41 -4.51
N HIS A 331 -32.74 28.72 -4.59
CA HIS A 331 -33.21 29.34 -5.80
C HIS A 331 -32.15 30.28 -6.42
N GLY A 332 -32.06 30.29 -7.75
CA GLY A 332 -31.19 31.18 -8.50
C GLY A 332 -29.69 30.93 -8.36
N ALA A 333 -29.29 29.77 -7.83
CA ALA A 333 -27.89 29.38 -7.76
C ALA A 333 -27.31 29.19 -9.16
N ARG A 334 -26.03 29.57 -9.31
CA ARG A 334 -25.26 29.37 -10.54
C ARG A 334 -24.31 28.19 -10.36
N VAL A 335 -24.16 27.38 -11.41
CA VAL A 335 -23.21 26.27 -11.44
C VAL A 335 -21.80 26.85 -11.45
N LEU A 336 -21.01 26.52 -10.42
CA LEU A 336 -19.59 26.90 -10.32
C LEU A 336 -18.71 25.92 -11.10
N ALA A 337 -18.97 24.61 -10.95
CA ALA A 337 -18.28 23.55 -11.66
C ALA A 337 -19.26 22.41 -11.97
N LEU A 338 -19.15 21.83 -13.16
CA LEU A 338 -19.86 20.63 -13.55
C LEU A 338 -18.85 19.51 -13.73
N LEU A 339 -18.90 18.51 -12.87
CA LEU A 339 -17.98 17.38 -12.86
C LEU A 339 -18.72 16.13 -13.34
N GLY A 340 -17.99 15.23 -14.00
CA GLY A 340 -18.51 13.93 -14.39
C GLY A 340 -18.50 12.92 -13.25
N ASP A 341 -18.82 11.68 -13.58
CA ASP A 341 -18.80 10.57 -12.63
C ASP A 341 -17.36 10.21 -12.20
N SER A 342 -17.26 9.59 -11.01
CA SER A 342 -16.00 9.08 -10.45
C SER A 342 -14.92 10.12 -10.17
N VAL A 343 -15.24 11.40 -10.10
CA VAL A 343 -14.33 12.45 -9.66
C VAL A 343 -14.21 12.40 -8.14
N THR A 344 -12.97 12.32 -7.65
CA THR A 344 -12.63 12.28 -6.23
C THR A 344 -11.86 13.52 -5.82
N THR A 345 -11.63 13.68 -4.52
CA THR A 345 -10.77 14.75 -3.99
C THR A 345 -9.34 14.67 -4.50
N ASP A 346 -8.84 13.47 -4.84
CA ASP A 346 -7.50 13.30 -5.44
C ASP A 346 -7.38 13.98 -6.83
N HIS A 347 -8.47 14.06 -7.60
CA HIS A 347 -8.48 14.77 -8.89
C HIS A 347 -8.47 16.29 -8.72
N ILE A 348 -9.01 16.79 -7.60
CA ILE A 348 -9.16 18.23 -7.32
C ILE A 348 -7.94 18.77 -6.58
N SER A 349 -7.48 18.03 -5.56
CA SER A 349 -6.36 18.40 -4.70
C SER A 349 -5.65 17.14 -4.21
N PRO A 350 -4.78 16.55 -5.04
CA PRO A 350 -4.04 15.35 -4.67
C PRO A 350 -3.11 15.61 -3.48
N ALA A 351 -2.88 14.59 -2.66
CA ALA A 351 -1.83 14.63 -1.65
C ALA A 351 -0.45 14.65 -2.33
N GLY A 352 0.56 15.15 -1.61
CA GLY A 352 1.94 15.23 -2.10
C GLY A 352 2.35 16.63 -2.56
N ALA A 353 3.48 16.69 -3.26
CA ALA A 353 4.03 17.96 -3.76
C ALA A 353 3.48 18.29 -5.14
N PHE A 354 3.26 19.56 -5.41
CA PHE A 354 2.93 20.08 -6.73
C PHE A 354 3.88 21.22 -7.10
N LYS A 355 4.05 21.44 -8.40
CA LYS A 355 4.92 22.52 -8.89
C LYS A 355 4.28 23.88 -8.62
N ALA A 356 5.12 24.93 -8.43
CA ALA A 356 4.64 26.29 -8.23
C ALA A 356 3.82 26.83 -9.42
N SER A 357 3.96 26.22 -10.59
CA SER A 357 3.23 26.52 -11.83
C SER A 357 2.01 25.60 -12.06
N GLY A 358 1.72 24.69 -11.13
CA GLY A 358 0.60 23.75 -11.22
C GLY A 358 -0.72 24.32 -10.75
#